data_f10efcbcc65184c27a744c52744fc860
#
_entry.id   f10efcbcc65184c27a744c52744fc860
#
_cell.length_a   1.000
_cell.length_b   1.000
_cell.length_c   1.000
_cell.angle_alpha   90.00
_cell.angle_beta   90.00
_cell.angle_gamma   90.00
#
_symmetry.space_group_name_H-M   'P 1'
#
loop_
_entity.id
_entity.type
_entity.pdbx_description
1 polymer ?
#
loop_
_entity_poly.entity_id
_entity_poly.type
_entity_poly.pdbx_seq_one_letter_code
_entity_poly.pdbx_strand_id
1 'polypeptide(L)'
;MINNKPIDIPVGPTTFSSDFIKKNKIKSIAISIVDKPDGTVIIDKGESRGYEFDESGNVVRYYYTVFNSVQKEDIEIPALKKRGKIIREARTRTVTKYINDTVFVTLFYDNQKRIIIKRIRLEDYSDAYYYEYNEKGQIKKELHCKETNVSENKREFKLGVQTILSTETFEYVALTPIQIKKRCFNDEGREYKKAIINYDTKGNKLSENYEFIVSWMHQETTWQYDDSDKLIKRSFLSNEAGEINEYSIYEYSKNAAVVTETKFKNNTLTDEINYLYDDVNMLIKSEVNRDHINLSVGIVKYVYTFYH
;
A
#
# COMPACT_ATOMS: atom_id res chain seq x y z
N MET A 1 -3.77 9.80 -11.72
CA MET A 1 -4.45 9.24 -10.54
C MET A 1 -3.48 8.55 -9.59
N ILE A 2 -2.76 7.54 -10.04
CA ILE A 2 -1.69 6.90 -9.24
C ILE A 2 -0.51 7.86 -9.12
N ASN A 3 0.04 7.98 -7.90
CA ASN A 3 1.25 8.72 -7.63
C ASN A 3 2.38 7.72 -7.30
N ASN A 4 3.35 7.59 -8.20
CA ASN A 4 4.50 6.69 -8.02
C ASN A 4 5.73 7.40 -7.43
N LYS A 5 5.64 8.71 -7.14
CA LYS A 5 6.76 9.44 -6.52
C LYS A 5 7.03 8.94 -5.11
N PRO A 6 8.30 8.98 -4.67
CA PRO A 6 8.67 8.54 -3.32
C PRO A 6 7.95 9.38 -2.25
N ILE A 7 7.45 8.70 -1.22
CA ILE A 7 6.83 9.30 -0.03
C ILE A 7 7.50 8.75 1.22
N ASP A 8 7.65 9.58 2.25
CA ASP A 8 8.33 9.18 3.49
C ASP A 8 7.48 8.24 4.35
N ILE A 9 6.16 8.47 4.39
CA ILE A 9 5.23 7.64 5.15
C ILE A 9 4.24 6.99 4.19
N PRO A 10 4.32 5.67 3.94
CA PRO A 10 3.37 4.98 3.08
C PRO A 10 1.93 5.04 3.61
N VAL A 11 1.00 5.46 2.76
CA VAL A 11 -0.43 5.59 3.07
C VAL A 11 -1.28 4.43 2.57
N GLY A 12 -0.66 3.33 2.20
CA GLY A 12 -1.31 2.12 1.70
C GLY A 12 -0.58 1.51 0.52
N PRO A 13 -1.06 0.37 0.01
CA PRO A 13 -0.43 -0.32 -1.12
C PRO A 13 -0.47 0.47 -2.43
N THR A 14 -1.45 1.36 -2.59
CA THR A 14 -1.55 2.25 -3.76
C THR A 14 -1.58 3.70 -3.27
N THR A 15 -0.70 4.53 -3.79
CA THR A 15 -0.69 5.96 -3.51
C THR A 15 -1.46 6.70 -4.59
N PHE A 16 -2.42 7.54 -4.19
CA PHE A 16 -3.21 8.38 -5.09
C PHE A 16 -2.73 9.83 -5.03
N SER A 17 -2.81 10.54 -6.15
CA SER A 17 -2.58 11.99 -6.18
C SER A 17 -3.73 12.71 -5.46
N SER A 18 -3.42 13.42 -4.38
CA SER A 18 -4.41 14.19 -3.61
C SER A 18 -5.12 15.24 -4.47
N ASP A 19 -4.40 15.90 -5.39
CA ASP A 19 -4.98 16.87 -6.31
C ASP A 19 -5.97 16.23 -7.27
N PHE A 20 -5.67 15.01 -7.76
CA PHE A 20 -6.59 14.26 -8.61
C PHE A 20 -7.85 13.84 -7.83
N ILE A 21 -7.71 13.33 -6.62
CA ILE A 21 -8.81 12.94 -5.73
C ILE A 21 -9.71 14.15 -5.43
N LYS A 22 -9.13 15.27 -5.01
CA LYS A 22 -9.84 16.53 -4.75
C LYS A 22 -10.57 17.05 -5.98
N LYS A 23 -9.88 17.15 -7.13
CA LYS A 23 -10.45 17.64 -8.40
C LYS A 23 -11.69 16.84 -8.82
N ASN A 24 -11.67 15.53 -8.64
CA ASN A 24 -12.76 14.64 -8.99
C ASN A 24 -13.75 14.41 -7.85
N LYS A 25 -13.63 15.12 -6.72
CA LYS A 25 -14.49 15.00 -5.52
C LYS A 25 -14.65 13.55 -5.04
N ILE A 26 -13.61 12.73 -5.13
CA ILE A 26 -13.66 11.32 -4.73
C ILE A 26 -13.70 11.25 -3.20
N LYS A 27 -14.75 10.64 -2.66
CA LYS A 27 -14.93 10.41 -1.22
C LYS A 27 -14.35 9.08 -0.78
N SER A 28 -14.56 8.03 -1.58
CA SER A 28 -13.97 6.72 -1.29
C SER A 28 -13.72 5.91 -2.54
N ILE A 29 -12.81 4.94 -2.41
CA ILE A 29 -12.52 3.92 -3.40
C ILE A 29 -12.64 2.57 -2.72
N ALA A 30 -13.56 1.71 -3.19
CA ALA A 30 -13.61 0.31 -2.81
C ALA A 30 -12.97 -0.55 -3.91
N ILE A 31 -12.16 -1.52 -3.52
CA ILE A 31 -11.37 -2.36 -4.42
C ILE A 31 -11.66 -3.82 -4.09
N SER A 32 -12.08 -4.61 -5.08
CA SER A 32 -12.23 -6.06 -4.97
C SER A 32 -11.19 -6.77 -5.84
N ILE A 33 -10.68 -7.88 -5.34
CA ILE A 33 -9.59 -8.64 -5.95
C ILE A 33 -10.07 -10.08 -6.15
N VAL A 34 -9.89 -10.60 -7.36
CA VAL A 34 -10.14 -12.00 -7.68
C VAL A 34 -8.94 -12.58 -8.43
N ASP A 35 -8.66 -13.85 -8.22
CA ASP A 35 -7.56 -14.57 -8.85
C ASP A 35 -8.06 -15.55 -9.89
N LYS A 36 -7.28 -15.71 -10.94
CA LYS A 36 -7.46 -16.75 -11.95
C LYS A 36 -6.13 -17.47 -12.18
N PRO A 37 -5.84 -18.58 -11.46
CA PRO A 37 -4.70 -19.42 -11.80
C PRO A 37 -4.84 -20.00 -13.21
N ASP A 38 -3.72 -20.23 -13.89
CA ASP A 38 -3.74 -20.75 -15.25
C ASP A 38 -4.43 -22.11 -15.32
N GLY A 39 -5.25 -22.30 -16.35
CA GLY A 39 -6.02 -23.54 -16.57
C GLY A 39 -7.19 -23.76 -15.60
N THR A 40 -7.50 -22.81 -14.71
CA THR A 40 -8.59 -22.93 -13.73
C THR A 40 -9.67 -21.84 -13.92
N VAL A 41 -10.73 -21.92 -13.12
CA VAL A 41 -11.78 -20.92 -13.04
C VAL A 41 -11.34 -19.74 -12.15
N ILE A 42 -12.02 -18.60 -12.28
CA ILE A 42 -11.83 -17.45 -11.40
C ILE A 42 -12.20 -17.85 -9.97
N ILE A 43 -11.34 -17.51 -9.02
CA ILE A 43 -11.50 -17.73 -7.59
C ILE A 43 -11.67 -16.39 -6.90
N ASP A 44 -12.81 -16.18 -6.27
CA ASP A 44 -13.04 -15.07 -5.36
C ASP A 44 -12.70 -15.53 -3.93
N LYS A 45 -11.61 -14.99 -3.39
CA LYS A 45 -11.18 -15.27 -2.01
C LYS A 45 -11.72 -14.23 -1.02
N GLY A 46 -12.56 -13.29 -1.46
CA GLY A 46 -13.07 -12.20 -0.66
C GLY A 46 -12.00 -11.14 -0.32
N GLU A 47 -10.92 -11.08 -1.08
CA GLU A 47 -9.88 -10.08 -0.89
C GLU A 47 -10.38 -8.70 -1.31
N SER A 48 -10.19 -7.72 -0.44
CA SER A 48 -10.62 -6.36 -0.70
C SER A 48 -9.71 -5.32 -0.04
N ARG A 49 -9.74 -4.12 -0.60
CA ARG A 49 -9.08 -2.93 -0.07
C ARG A 49 -10.02 -1.75 -0.22
N GLY A 50 -9.77 -0.69 0.51
CA GLY A 50 -10.51 0.55 0.29
C GLY A 50 -9.83 1.74 0.92
N TYR A 51 -10.17 2.91 0.40
CA TYR A 51 -9.62 4.20 0.81
C TYR A 51 -10.76 5.17 1.04
N GLU A 52 -10.65 5.97 2.08
CA GLU A 52 -11.52 7.10 2.36
C GLU A 52 -10.67 8.37 2.36
N PHE A 53 -11.19 9.41 1.74
CA PHE A 53 -10.49 10.67 1.58
C PHE A 53 -11.26 11.81 2.25
N ASP A 54 -10.52 12.84 2.68
CA ASP A 54 -11.12 14.13 3.04
C ASP A 54 -11.40 14.96 1.76
N GLU A 55 -12.09 16.09 1.92
CA GLU A 55 -12.38 17.03 0.81
C GLU A 55 -11.11 17.67 0.22
N SER A 56 -9.99 17.61 0.91
CA SER A 56 -8.67 18.05 0.41
C SER A 56 -7.95 16.98 -0.40
N GLY A 57 -8.50 15.76 -0.48
CA GLY A 57 -7.96 14.62 -1.21
C GLY A 57 -6.92 13.80 -0.44
N ASN A 58 -6.74 14.04 0.87
CA ASN A 58 -5.84 13.23 1.69
C ASN A 58 -6.55 11.94 2.10
N VAL A 59 -5.81 10.82 2.16
CA VAL A 59 -6.32 9.55 2.68
C VAL A 59 -6.49 9.66 4.19
N VAL A 60 -7.71 9.64 4.70
CA VAL A 60 -7.98 9.67 6.15
C VAL A 60 -8.09 8.26 6.74
N ARG A 61 -8.51 7.30 5.94
CA ARG A 61 -8.55 5.89 6.33
C ARG A 61 -8.32 5.00 5.11
N TYR A 62 -7.62 3.88 5.31
CA TYR A 62 -7.66 2.78 4.35
C TYR A 62 -7.82 1.46 5.09
N TYR A 63 -8.31 0.45 4.38
CA TYR A 63 -8.42 -0.92 4.90
C TYR A 63 -7.96 -1.92 3.86
N TYR A 64 -7.57 -3.09 4.34
CA TYR A 64 -7.26 -4.25 3.51
C TYR A 64 -7.61 -5.52 4.26
N THR A 65 -7.95 -6.56 3.51
CA THR A 65 -8.18 -7.89 4.08
C THR A 65 -6.88 -8.67 4.14
N VAL A 66 -6.75 -9.46 5.21
CA VAL A 66 -5.66 -10.42 5.41
C VAL A 66 -6.29 -11.80 5.48
N PHE A 67 -5.78 -12.73 4.72
CA PHE A 67 -6.23 -14.11 4.75
C PHE A 67 -6.03 -14.72 6.15
N ASN A 68 -7.08 -15.30 6.71
CA ASN A 68 -7.06 -15.96 8.02
C ASN A 68 -7.08 -17.48 7.84
N SER A 69 -8.15 -18.04 7.22
CA SER A 69 -8.34 -19.47 7.13
C SER A 69 -9.24 -19.88 5.95
N VAL A 70 -9.26 -21.17 5.68
CA VAL A 70 -10.17 -21.79 4.72
C VAL A 70 -11.09 -22.75 5.45
N GLN A 71 -12.39 -22.62 5.21
CA GLN A 71 -13.40 -23.59 5.64
C GLN A 71 -13.96 -24.29 4.43
N LYS A 72 -14.22 -25.60 4.58
CA LYS A 72 -14.98 -26.39 3.60
C LYS A 72 -16.36 -26.65 4.19
N GLU A 73 -17.37 -26.32 3.41
CA GLU A 73 -18.77 -26.49 3.79
C GLU A 73 -19.48 -27.29 2.71
N ASP A 74 -20.19 -28.34 3.13
CA ASP A 74 -21.02 -29.12 2.23
C ASP A 74 -22.40 -28.50 2.13
N ILE A 75 -22.73 -28.01 0.94
CA ILE A 75 -24.03 -27.44 0.63
C ILE A 75 -24.87 -28.41 -0.16
N GLU A 76 -26.12 -28.59 0.26
CA GLU A 76 -27.10 -29.39 -0.49
C GLU A 76 -27.65 -28.54 -1.64
N ILE A 77 -27.49 -29.07 -2.86
CA ILE A 77 -28.12 -28.53 -4.05
C ILE A 77 -29.43 -29.33 -4.27
N PRO A 78 -30.60 -28.67 -4.12
CA PRO A 78 -31.87 -29.38 -4.26
C PRO A 78 -32.08 -29.90 -5.67
N ALA A 79 -32.91 -30.96 -5.77
CA ALA A 79 -33.28 -31.53 -7.05
C ALA A 79 -33.98 -30.49 -7.94
N LEU A 80 -33.57 -30.40 -9.19
CA LEU A 80 -34.23 -29.56 -10.19
C LEU A 80 -35.42 -30.35 -10.81
N LYS A 81 -36.62 -29.81 -10.60
CA LYS A 81 -37.86 -30.36 -11.19
C LYS A 81 -38.40 -29.46 -12.28
N LYS A 82 -38.82 -29.99 -13.41
CA LYS A 82 -39.52 -29.27 -14.49
C LYS A 82 -40.75 -30.07 -14.89
N ARG A 83 -41.95 -29.44 -14.84
CA ARG A 83 -43.25 -30.07 -15.14
C ARG A 83 -43.44 -31.40 -14.39
N GLY A 84 -43.07 -31.43 -13.07
CA GLY A 84 -43.21 -32.58 -12.19
C GLY A 84 -42.16 -33.68 -12.38
N LYS A 85 -41.31 -33.63 -13.39
CA LYS A 85 -40.21 -34.59 -13.61
C LYS A 85 -38.91 -34.06 -13.01
N ILE A 86 -38.17 -34.94 -12.34
CA ILE A 86 -36.82 -34.66 -11.85
C ILE A 86 -35.88 -34.62 -13.04
N ILE A 87 -35.29 -33.45 -13.30
CA ILE A 87 -34.27 -33.25 -14.35
C ILE A 87 -32.86 -33.47 -13.80
N ARG A 88 -32.69 -33.14 -12.51
CA ARG A 88 -31.42 -33.36 -11.79
C ARG A 88 -31.77 -33.73 -10.36
N GLU A 89 -31.17 -34.79 -9.87
CA GLU A 89 -31.30 -35.22 -8.47
C GLU A 89 -30.63 -34.24 -7.51
N ALA A 90 -31.05 -34.22 -6.25
CA ALA A 90 -30.36 -33.55 -5.18
C ALA A 90 -28.94 -34.09 -5.05
N ARG A 91 -27.98 -33.19 -4.83
CA ARG A 91 -26.57 -33.60 -4.65
C ARG A 91 -25.89 -32.65 -3.63
N THR A 92 -24.96 -33.20 -2.93
CA THR A 92 -24.06 -32.40 -2.07
C THR A 92 -22.89 -31.87 -2.90
N ARG A 93 -22.53 -30.64 -2.67
CA ARG A 93 -21.34 -30.02 -3.23
C ARG A 93 -20.52 -29.35 -2.11
N THR A 94 -19.26 -29.74 -1.99
CA THR A 94 -18.33 -29.05 -1.12
C THR A 94 -17.95 -27.72 -1.73
N VAL A 95 -18.14 -26.62 -1.00
CA VAL A 95 -17.69 -25.28 -1.34
C VAL A 95 -16.57 -24.89 -0.40
N THR A 96 -15.59 -24.18 -0.96
CA THR A 96 -14.49 -23.59 -0.22
C THR A 96 -14.87 -22.15 0.13
N LYS A 97 -14.86 -21.82 1.43
CA LYS A 97 -15.10 -20.48 1.96
C LYS A 97 -13.80 -19.93 2.51
N TYR A 98 -13.37 -18.78 1.99
CA TYR A 98 -12.20 -18.05 2.50
C TYR A 98 -12.65 -17.10 3.60
N ILE A 99 -11.95 -17.10 4.71
CA ILE A 99 -12.19 -16.22 5.86
C ILE A 99 -11.06 -15.24 5.93
N ASN A 100 -11.38 -13.96 5.88
CA ASN A 100 -10.42 -12.86 5.90
C ASN A 100 -10.72 -11.93 7.08
N ASP A 101 -9.67 -11.48 7.74
CA ASP A 101 -9.73 -10.39 8.71
C ASP A 101 -9.54 -9.05 7.99
N THR A 102 -10.11 -7.99 8.52
CA THR A 102 -9.97 -6.65 7.95
C THR A 102 -9.12 -5.79 8.87
N VAL A 103 -8.00 -5.32 8.35
CA VAL A 103 -7.12 -4.36 9.01
C VAL A 103 -7.50 -2.95 8.58
N PHE A 104 -7.73 -2.07 9.54
CA PHE A 104 -8.00 -0.65 9.29
C PHE A 104 -6.80 0.20 9.69
N VAL A 105 -6.46 1.16 8.84
CA VAL A 105 -5.44 2.17 9.11
C VAL A 105 -6.07 3.54 9.03
N THR A 106 -5.90 4.32 10.10
CA THR A 106 -6.40 5.70 10.20
C THR A 106 -5.22 6.65 10.21
N LEU A 107 -5.32 7.74 9.45
CA LEU A 107 -4.28 8.76 9.31
C LEU A 107 -4.81 10.09 9.82
N PHE A 108 -3.99 10.79 10.60
CA PHE A 108 -4.27 12.13 11.10
C PHE A 108 -3.22 13.09 10.58
N TYR A 109 -3.63 14.30 10.26
CA TYR A 109 -2.81 15.31 9.62
C TYR A 109 -2.73 16.58 10.45
N ASP A 110 -1.60 17.28 10.35
CA ASP A 110 -1.48 18.64 10.84
C ASP A 110 -2.03 19.68 9.82
N ASN A 111 -1.97 20.95 10.20
CA ASN A 111 -2.42 22.05 9.34
C ASN A 111 -1.59 22.21 8.04
N GLN A 112 -0.40 21.58 7.97
CA GLN A 112 0.45 21.56 6.77
C GLN A 112 0.23 20.30 5.92
N LYS A 113 -0.80 19.50 6.25
CA LYS A 113 -1.18 18.22 5.58
C LYS A 113 -0.10 17.13 5.69
N ARG A 114 0.71 17.16 6.76
CA ARG A 114 1.68 16.10 7.05
C ARG A 114 1.03 15.10 8.01
N ILE A 115 1.33 13.82 7.86
CA ILE A 115 0.81 12.76 8.74
C ILE A 115 1.47 12.88 10.10
N ILE A 116 0.68 13.16 11.13
CA ILE A 116 1.16 13.23 12.53
C ILE A 116 0.88 11.94 13.32
N ILE A 117 -0.15 11.17 12.91
CA ILE A 117 -0.44 9.86 13.49
C ILE A 117 -0.85 8.90 12.38
N LYS A 118 -0.27 7.69 12.39
CA LYS A 118 -0.73 6.54 11.62
C LYS A 118 -1.09 5.44 12.61
N ARG A 119 -2.36 5.05 12.66
CA ARG A 119 -2.88 4.03 13.58
C ARG A 119 -3.36 2.82 12.80
N ILE A 120 -2.77 1.66 13.06
CA ILE A 120 -3.10 0.37 12.46
C ILE A 120 -3.91 -0.40 13.49
N ARG A 121 -5.20 -0.62 13.23
CA ARG A 121 -6.07 -1.34 14.14
C ARG A 121 -5.94 -2.84 13.92
N LEU A 122 -5.54 -3.53 14.96
CA LEU A 122 -5.54 -4.97 15.07
C LEU A 122 -6.73 -5.42 15.92
N GLU A 123 -6.86 -6.71 16.22
CA GLU A 123 -8.03 -7.25 16.92
C GLU A 123 -8.19 -6.65 18.33
N ASP A 124 -7.16 -6.75 19.15
CA ASP A 124 -7.21 -6.38 20.57
C ASP A 124 -6.52 -5.03 20.88
N TYR A 125 -5.75 -4.50 19.95
CA TYR A 125 -4.98 -3.28 20.13
C TYR A 125 -4.76 -2.56 18.80
N SER A 126 -4.12 -1.41 18.85
CA SER A 126 -3.64 -0.70 17.67
C SER A 126 -2.14 -0.45 17.77
N ASP A 127 -1.43 -0.64 16.67
CA ASP A 127 -0.10 -0.09 16.49
C ASP A 127 -0.24 1.36 16.02
N ALA A 128 0.34 2.29 16.76
CA ALA A 128 0.26 3.71 16.45
C ALA A 128 1.67 4.30 16.30
N TYR A 129 1.84 5.03 15.20
CA TYR A 129 3.06 5.75 14.89
C TYR A 129 2.78 7.23 14.97
N TYR A 130 3.51 7.98 15.81
CA TYR A 130 3.42 9.41 15.98
C TYR A 130 4.65 10.06 15.37
N TYR A 131 4.44 11.10 14.58
CA TYR A 131 5.50 11.79 13.84
C TYR A 131 5.61 13.24 14.29
N GLU A 132 6.83 13.66 14.60
CA GLU A 132 7.19 15.07 14.81
C GLU A 132 8.06 15.53 13.64
N TYR A 133 7.90 16.77 13.22
CA TYR A 133 8.62 17.35 12.10
C TYR A 133 9.51 18.50 12.54
N ASN A 134 10.62 18.70 11.84
CA ASN A 134 11.44 19.89 11.96
C ASN A 134 10.85 21.05 11.12
N GLU A 135 11.45 22.24 11.22
CA GLU A 135 11.01 23.44 10.48
C GLU A 135 11.03 23.27 8.95
N LYS A 136 11.86 22.38 8.44
CA LYS A 136 11.96 22.05 7.01
C LYS A 136 10.94 20.99 6.55
N GLY A 137 10.06 20.53 7.44
CA GLY A 137 9.05 19.51 7.14
C GLY A 137 9.60 18.07 7.08
N GLN A 138 10.82 17.82 7.53
CA GLN A 138 11.40 16.48 7.61
C GLN A 138 11.03 15.84 8.95
N ILE A 139 10.81 14.51 8.96
CA ILE A 139 10.50 13.77 10.20
C ILE A 139 11.68 13.87 11.16
N LYS A 140 11.45 14.52 12.31
CA LYS A 140 12.44 14.67 13.38
C LYS A 140 12.40 13.54 14.38
N LYS A 141 11.19 12.98 14.62
CA LYS A 141 10.97 11.89 15.59
C LYS A 141 9.83 11.01 15.14
N GLU A 142 9.98 9.73 15.33
CA GLU A 142 8.93 8.73 15.24
C GLU A 142 8.79 8.02 16.58
N LEU A 143 7.56 7.90 17.08
CA LEU A 143 7.22 7.16 18.27
C LEU A 143 6.28 6.02 17.89
N HIS A 144 6.68 4.78 18.10
CA HIS A 144 5.85 3.60 17.91
C HIS A 144 5.25 3.15 19.23
N CYS A 145 3.94 3.03 19.29
CA CYS A 145 3.19 2.68 20.47
C CYS A 145 2.22 1.52 20.22
N LYS A 146 2.01 0.71 21.23
CA LYS A 146 0.87 -0.19 21.34
C LYS A 146 -0.24 0.53 22.14
N GLU A 147 -1.45 0.61 21.58
CA GLU A 147 -2.59 1.31 22.18
C GLU A 147 -3.78 0.37 22.36
N THR A 148 -4.41 0.40 23.55
CA THR A 148 -5.66 -0.34 23.78
C THR A 148 -6.85 0.54 23.45
N ASN A 149 -7.91 -0.07 22.90
CA ASN A 149 -9.19 0.61 22.68
C ASN A 149 -10.15 0.30 23.83
N VAL A 150 -10.56 1.32 24.58
CA VAL A 150 -11.52 1.19 25.69
C VAL A 150 -12.94 1.62 25.31
N SER A 151 -13.23 1.78 24.02
CA SER A 151 -14.58 2.04 23.55
C SER A 151 -15.44 0.77 23.64
N GLU A 152 -16.66 0.88 24.17
CA GLU A 152 -17.66 -0.19 24.14
C GLU A 152 -18.10 -0.50 22.69
N ASN A 153 -18.10 0.53 21.85
CA ASN A 153 -18.37 0.39 20.43
C ASN A 153 -17.07 0.04 19.68
N LYS A 154 -16.95 -1.21 19.23
CA LYS A 154 -15.78 -1.67 18.45
C LYS A 154 -15.50 -0.88 17.16
N ARG A 155 -16.46 -0.11 16.65
CA ARG A 155 -16.28 0.76 15.48
C ARG A 155 -15.64 2.11 15.81
N GLU A 156 -15.65 2.49 17.07
CA GLU A 156 -15.06 3.72 17.57
C GLU A 156 -13.72 3.43 18.25
N PHE A 157 -12.86 4.42 18.31
CA PHE A 157 -11.59 4.33 19.02
C PHE A 157 -11.57 5.34 20.17
N LYS A 158 -11.41 4.82 21.38
CA LYS A 158 -11.16 5.61 22.59
C LYS A 158 -9.86 5.10 23.21
N LEU A 159 -8.84 5.95 23.24
CA LEU A 159 -7.52 5.62 23.77
C LEU A 159 -7.63 5.20 25.25
N GLY A 160 -7.14 4.01 25.53
CA GLY A 160 -6.92 3.48 26.88
C GLY A 160 -5.45 3.57 27.29
N VAL A 161 -4.84 2.42 27.53
CA VAL A 161 -3.40 2.36 27.87
C VAL A 161 -2.58 2.50 26.59
N GLN A 162 -1.55 3.35 26.64
CA GLN A 162 -0.52 3.49 25.62
C GLN A 162 0.81 3.00 26.16
N THR A 163 1.44 2.05 25.47
CA THR A 163 2.75 1.52 25.77
C THR A 163 3.71 1.87 24.65
N ILE A 164 4.80 2.57 24.96
CA ILE A 164 5.84 2.89 23.99
C ILE A 164 6.63 1.62 23.68
N LEU A 165 6.75 1.29 22.39
CA LEU A 165 7.52 0.15 21.89
C LEU A 165 8.91 0.57 21.42
N SER A 166 8.99 1.70 20.70
CA SER A 166 10.26 2.29 20.27
C SER A 166 10.15 3.79 20.07
N THR A 167 11.27 4.46 20.14
CA THR A 167 11.43 5.87 19.80
C THR A 167 12.62 5.99 18.85
N GLU A 168 12.39 6.61 17.68
CA GLU A 168 13.47 6.95 16.76
C GLU A 168 13.55 8.47 16.60
N THR A 169 14.78 9.00 16.56
CA THR A 169 15.03 10.42 16.24
C THR A 169 15.92 10.53 15.01
N PHE A 170 15.74 11.61 14.27
CA PHE A 170 16.40 11.80 13.00
C PHE A 170 17.08 13.17 12.93
N GLU A 171 18.31 13.18 12.45
CA GLU A 171 19.06 14.39 12.12
C GLU A 171 19.35 14.44 10.62
N TYR A 172 19.30 15.63 10.07
CA TYR A 172 19.55 15.87 8.65
C TYR A 172 20.66 16.91 8.48
N VAL A 173 21.70 16.51 7.76
CA VAL A 173 22.85 17.37 7.44
C VAL A 173 22.92 17.52 5.92
N ALA A 174 22.79 18.75 5.41
CA ALA A 174 23.02 19.02 3.99
C ALA A 174 24.52 18.90 3.72
N LEU A 175 24.90 17.95 2.86
CA LEU A 175 26.29 17.81 2.39
C LEU A 175 26.54 18.70 1.18
N THR A 176 25.54 18.80 0.30
CA THR A 176 25.51 19.71 -0.85
C THR A 176 24.06 20.22 -1.03
N PRO A 177 23.76 21.15 -1.97
CA PRO A 177 22.39 21.56 -2.26
C PRO A 177 21.44 20.44 -2.67
N ILE A 178 21.98 19.34 -3.20
CA ILE A 178 21.20 18.20 -3.73
C ILE A 178 21.50 16.88 -2.99
N GLN A 179 22.25 16.91 -1.89
CA GLN A 179 22.62 15.72 -1.13
C GLN A 179 22.43 15.96 0.37
N ILE A 180 21.69 15.08 1.02
CA ILE A 180 21.40 15.13 2.45
C ILE A 180 21.89 13.83 3.11
N LYS A 181 22.59 13.95 4.23
CA LYS A 181 22.87 12.85 5.15
C LYS A 181 21.77 12.83 6.20
N LYS A 182 21.07 11.70 6.35
CA LYS A 182 20.13 11.40 7.43
C LYS A 182 20.82 10.46 8.42
N ARG A 183 20.75 10.80 9.69
CA ARG A 183 21.23 9.96 10.81
C ARG A 183 20.03 9.52 11.62
N CYS A 184 19.98 8.25 11.98
CA CYS A 184 18.87 7.67 12.74
C CYS A 184 19.38 7.15 14.09
N PHE A 185 18.71 7.54 15.16
CA PHE A 185 19.08 7.22 16.53
C PHE A 185 17.94 6.43 17.19
N ASN A 186 18.30 5.41 17.95
CA ASN A 186 17.35 4.63 18.73
C ASN A 186 16.91 5.36 20.01
N ASP A 187 16.09 4.71 20.85
CA ASP A 187 15.58 5.21 22.12
C ASP A 187 16.66 5.55 23.15
N GLU A 188 17.85 4.92 23.06
CA GLU A 188 19.02 5.23 23.90
C GLU A 188 19.87 6.40 23.34
N GLY A 189 19.47 6.99 22.21
CA GLY A 189 20.21 8.05 21.54
C GLY A 189 21.46 7.57 20.80
N ARG A 190 21.58 6.25 20.53
CA ARG A 190 22.70 5.68 19.77
C ARG A 190 22.37 5.69 18.28
N GLU A 191 23.29 6.20 17.46
CA GLU A 191 23.19 6.09 16.01
C GLU A 191 23.29 4.63 15.59
N TYR A 192 22.24 4.09 14.95
CA TYR A 192 22.20 2.70 14.52
C TYR A 192 22.11 2.54 13.01
N LYS A 193 21.71 3.62 12.31
CA LYS A 193 21.51 3.64 10.87
C LYS A 193 21.76 5.05 10.33
N LYS A 194 22.33 5.16 9.15
CA LYS A 194 22.48 6.43 8.42
C LYS A 194 22.07 6.25 6.98
N ALA A 195 21.66 7.34 6.31
CA ALA A 195 21.38 7.34 4.89
C ALA A 195 22.02 8.52 4.18
N ILE A 196 22.39 8.30 2.91
CA ILE A 196 22.69 9.38 1.96
C ILE A 196 21.51 9.45 0.97
N ILE A 197 20.92 10.64 0.88
CA ILE A 197 19.77 10.91 0.01
C ILE A 197 20.22 11.90 -1.06
N ASN A 198 20.07 11.55 -2.32
CA ASN A 198 20.40 12.38 -3.46
C ASN A 198 19.14 12.87 -4.17
N TYR A 199 19.16 14.10 -4.60
CA TYR A 199 18.10 14.76 -5.36
C TYR A 199 18.65 15.27 -6.69
N ASP A 200 17.80 15.48 -7.68
CA ASP A 200 18.13 16.29 -8.85
C ASP A 200 17.96 17.79 -8.55
N THR A 201 18.28 18.63 -9.52
CA THR A 201 18.13 20.09 -9.39
C THR A 201 16.68 20.56 -9.34
N LYS A 202 15.71 19.71 -9.68
CA LYS A 202 14.27 19.97 -9.60
C LYS A 202 13.66 19.50 -8.26
N GLY A 203 14.46 18.82 -7.40
CA GLY A 203 14.04 18.30 -6.11
C GLY A 203 13.44 16.89 -6.17
N ASN A 204 13.54 16.15 -7.29
CA ASN A 204 13.14 14.76 -7.34
C ASN A 204 14.19 13.90 -6.64
N LYS A 205 13.77 12.96 -5.78
CA LYS A 205 14.66 12.02 -5.08
C LYS A 205 15.21 11.02 -6.10
N LEU A 206 16.53 10.96 -6.25
CA LEU A 206 17.23 10.05 -7.17
C LEU A 206 17.71 8.77 -6.50
N SER A 207 18.17 8.88 -5.25
CA SER A 207 18.57 7.70 -4.49
C SER A 207 18.46 7.93 -2.99
N GLU A 208 18.29 6.84 -2.26
CA GLU A 208 18.37 6.77 -0.81
C GLU A 208 19.12 5.49 -0.44
N ASN A 209 20.28 5.68 0.20
CA ASN A 209 21.22 4.61 0.49
C ASN A 209 21.42 4.51 1.99
N TYR A 210 20.89 3.44 2.60
CA TYR A 210 20.99 3.16 4.03
C TYR A 210 22.15 2.23 4.35
N GLU A 211 22.95 2.60 5.33
CA GLU A 211 23.92 1.76 6.02
C GLU A 211 23.49 1.53 7.48
N PHE A 212 23.44 0.28 7.89
CA PHE A 212 23.22 -0.11 9.28
C PHE A 212 24.57 -0.27 9.98
N ILE A 213 24.77 0.44 11.10
CA ILE A 213 26.09 0.55 11.75
C ILE A 213 26.54 -0.77 12.37
N VAL A 214 25.59 -1.58 12.88
CA VAL A 214 25.88 -2.79 13.63
C VAL A 214 25.87 -4.06 12.78
N SER A 215 25.13 -4.10 11.68
CA SER A 215 24.80 -5.35 10.97
C SER A 215 25.41 -5.50 9.59
N TRP A 216 26.26 -4.59 9.12
CA TRP A 216 26.78 -4.59 7.75
C TRP A 216 25.70 -4.63 6.66
N MET A 217 24.46 -4.40 7.07
CA MET A 217 23.33 -4.34 6.14
C MET A 217 23.39 -3.04 5.34
N HIS A 218 23.04 -3.20 4.08
CA HIS A 218 22.96 -2.12 3.13
C HIS A 218 21.64 -2.21 2.38
N GLN A 219 20.96 -1.08 2.25
CA GLN A 219 19.74 -0.96 1.45
C GLN A 219 19.84 0.28 0.58
N GLU A 220 19.62 0.12 -0.71
CA GLU A 220 19.60 1.22 -1.65
C GLU A 220 18.28 1.22 -2.41
N THR A 221 17.65 2.39 -2.50
CA THR A 221 16.53 2.63 -3.41
C THR A 221 16.92 3.72 -4.40
N THR A 222 16.69 3.47 -5.70
CA THR A 222 16.93 4.47 -6.75
C THR A 222 15.66 4.75 -7.53
N TRP A 223 15.55 5.98 -8.05
CA TRP A 223 14.44 6.45 -8.88
C TRP A 223 14.99 7.12 -10.13
N GLN A 224 14.43 6.79 -11.28
CA GLN A 224 14.77 7.39 -12.56
C GLN A 224 13.52 8.04 -13.14
N TYR A 225 13.69 9.24 -13.66
CA TYR A 225 12.61 10.05 -14.23
C TYR A 225 12.87 10.33 -15.70
N ASP A 226 11.80 10.52 -16.47
CA ASP A 226 11.87 11.06 -17.83
C ASP A 226 12.03 12.59 -17.81
N ASP A 227 12.17 13.19 -18.98
CA ASP A 227 12.31 14.66 -19.14
C ASP A 227 11.08 15.45 -18.64
N SER A 228 9.94 14.77 -18.46
CA SER A 228 8.67 15.34 -17.96
C SER A 228 8.47 15.09 -16.45
N ASP A 229 9.51 14.67 -15.72
CA ASP A 229 9.50 14.35 -14.29
C ASP A 229 8.56 13.20 -13.90
N LYS A 230 8.28 12.27 -14.83
CA LYS A 230 7.55 11.04 -14.54
C LYS A 230 8.53 9.95 -14.13
N LEU A 231 8.23 9.22 -13.07
CA LEU A 231 9.03 8.09 -12.61
C LEU A 231 8.95 6.93 -13.61
N ILE A 232 10.03 6.62 -14.30
CA ILE A 232 10.08 5.52 -15.30
C ILE A 232 10.66 4.24 -14.72
N LYS A 233 11.48 4.33 -13.65
CA LYS A 233 12.04 3.14 -12.98
C LYS A 233 12.26 3.41 -11.51
N ARG A 234 11.94 2.43 -10.68
CA ARG A 234 12.34 2.33 -9.27
C ARG A 234 13.10 1.04 -9.07
N SER A 235 14.24 1.10 -8.37
CA SER A 235 15.02 -0.10 -8.01
C SER A 235 15.23 -0.15 -6.50
N PHE A 236 15.28 -1.34 -5.95
CA PHE A 236 15.62 -1.62 -4.55
C PHE A 236 16.66 -2.72 -4.50
N LEU A 237 17.76 -2.46 -3.81
CA LEU A 237 18.84 -3.40 -3.54
C LEU A 237 18.97 -3.57 -2.03
N SER A 238 19.11 -4.81 -1.55
CA SER A 238 19.38 -5.13 -0.15
C SER A 238 20.27 -6.36 -0.04
N ASN A 239 21.12 -6.39 0.98
CA ASN A 239 21.93 -7.56 1.33
C ASN A 239 21.50 -8.19 2.67
N GLU A 240 20.31 -7.86 3.18
CA GLU A 240 19.84 -8.30 4.52
C GLU A 240 19.67 -9.83 4.63
N ALA A 241 19.14 -10.48 3.61
CA ALA A 241 18.86 -11.93 3.58
C ALA A 241 19.42 -12.58 2.29
N GLY A 242 20.64 -12.21 1.94
CA GLY A 242 21.22 -12.45 0.62
C GLY A 242 21.05 -11.23 -0.28
N GLU A 243 21.63 -11.27 -1.48
CA GLU A 243 21.49 -10.16 -2.41
C GLU A 243 20.10 -10.17 -3.05
N ILE A 244 19.27 -9.17 -2.72
CA ILE A 244 17.95 -8.96 -3.29
C ILE A 244 18.03 -7.73 -4.17
N ASN A 245 17.71 -7.90 -5.46
CA ASN A 245 17.57 -6.81 -6.42
C ASN A 245 16.16 -6.83 -6.99
N GLU A 246 15.35 -5.85 -6.62
CA GLU A 246 13.97 -5.70 -7.10
C GLU A 246 13.86 -4.37 -7.86
N TYR A 247 13.17 -4.37 -9.00
CA TYR A 247 12.88 -3.13 -9.71
C TYR A 247 11.55 -3.18 -10.44
N SER A 248 10.95 -1.99 -10.56
CA SER A 248 9.73 -1.76 -11.35
C SER A 248 10.03 -0.78 -12.49
N ILE A 249 9.47 -1.04 -13.66
CA ILE A 249 9.47 -0.16 -14.83
C ILE A 249 8.03 0.31 -15.05
N TYR A 250 7.85 1.60 -15.33
CA TYR A 250 6.55 2.23 -15.52
C TYR A 250 6.42 2.78 -16.93
N GLU A 251 5.31 2.46 -17.59
CA GLU A 251 4.93 3.03 -18.87
C GLU A 251 3.72 3.95 -18.71
N TYR A 252 3.68 5.01 -19.50
CA TYR A 252 2.68 6.06 -19.40
C TYR A 252 1.89 6.23 -20.71
N SER A 253 0.60 6.49 -20.58
CA SER A 253 -0.22 6.95 -21.71
C SER A 253 0.15 8.38 -22.12
N LYS A 254 -0.39 8.81 -23.26
CA LYS A 254 -0.28 10.21 -23.71
C LYS A 254 -0.82 11.23 -22.68
N ASN A 255 -1.77 10.81 -21.84
CA ASN A 255 -2.37 11.63 -20.79
C ASN A 255 -1.61 11.56 -19.46
N ALA A 256 -0.37 11.08 -19.46
CA ALA A 256 0.50 10.95 -18.27
C ALA A 256 -0.04 10.00 -17.17
N ALA A 257 -0.99 9.12 -17.48
CA ALA A 257 -1.41 8.04 -16.58
C ALA A 257 -0.50 6.83 -16.74
N VAL A 258 -0.15 6.15 -15.65
CA VAL A 258 0.56 4.86 -15.69
C VAL A 258 -0.34 3.83 -16.34
N VAL A 259 0.11 3.19 -17.41
CA VAL A 259 -0.65 2.14 -18.11
C VAL A 259 -0.11 0.75 -17.83
N THR A 260 1.21 0.63 -17.60
CA THR A 260 1.85 -0.64 -17.27
C THR A 260 2.87 -0.42 -16.15
N GLU A 261 2.94 -1.37 -15.22
CA GLU A 261 4.03 -1.54 -14.26
C GLU A 261 4.57 -2.96 -14.41
N THR A 262 5.85 -3.09 -14.75
CA THR A 262 6.53 -4.38 -14.88
C THR A 262 7.53 -4.54 -13.76
N LYS A 263 7.42 -5.64 -12.98
CA LYS A 263 8.26 -5.90 -11.80
C LYS A 263 9.20 -7.06 -12.03
N PHE A 264 10.40 -6.89 -11.51
CA PHE A 264 11.47 -7.87 -11.58
C PHE A 264 12.08 -8.12 -10.21
N LYS A 265 12.49 -9.35 -9.96
CA LYS A 265 13.29 -9.75 -8.81
C LYS A 265 14.49 -10.57 -9.29
N ASN A 266 15.70 -10.12 -8.94
CA ASN A 266 16.96 -10.73 -9.41
C ASN A 266 16.97 -10.96 -10.92
N ASN A 267 16.57 -9.95 -11.70
CA ASN A 267 16.41 -9.95 -13.15
C ASN A 267 15.36 -10.94 -13.72
N THR A 268 14.59 -11.59 -12.87
CA THR A 268 13.47 -12.44 -13.28
C THR A 268 12.18 -11.63 -13.26
N LEU A 269 11.43 -11.66 -14.35
CA LEU A 269 10.08 -11.05 -14.41
C LEU A 269 9.15 -11.73 -13.42
N THR A 270 8.60 -10.96 -12.48
CA THR A 270 7.66 -11.47 -11.47
C THR A 270 6.22 -11.08 -11.77
N ASP A 271 5.98 -9.83 -12.11
CA ASP A 271 4.64 -9.30 -12.31
C ASP A 271 4.56 -8.33 -13.48
N GLU A 272 3.44 -8.33 -14.17
CA GLU A 272 3.05 -7.32 -15.14
C GLU A 272 1.65 -6.82 -14.79
N ILE A 273 1.53 -5.53 -14.46
CA ILE A 273 0.29 -4.90 -14.05
C ILE A 273 -0.16 -3.93 -15.13
N ASN A 274 -1.33 -4.16 -15.70
CA ASN A 274 -1.96 -3.31 -16.71
C ASN A 274 -3.14 -2.55 -16.11
N TYR A 275 -3.12 -1.22 -16.17
CA TYR A 275 -4.15 -0.33 -15.64
C TYR A 275 -5.14 0.09 -16.73
N LEU A 276 -6.43 -0.13 -16.49
CA LEU A 276 -7.51 0.25 -17.39
C LEU A 276 -8.28 1.44 -16.81
N TYR A 277 -8.37 2.52 -17.58
CA TYR A 277 -9.01 3.77 -17.19
C TYR A 277 -10.36 3.95 -17.89
N ASP A 278 -11.22 4.78 -17.31
CA ASP A 278 -12.36 5.32 -18.07
C ASP A 278 -11.90 6.48 -18.96
N ASP A 279 -12.60 6.65 -20.08
CA ASP A 279 -12.21 7.61 -21.11
C ASP A 279 -12.60 9.06 -20.76
N VAL A 280 -13.46 9.26 -19.76
CA VAL A 280 -14.03 10.58 -19.43
C VAL A 280 -13.24 11.26 -18.31
N ASN A 281 -13.08 10.56 -17.17
CA ASN A 281 -12.51 11.14 -15.96
C ASN A 281 -11.12 10.60 -15.63
N MET A 282 -10.60 9.67 -16.45
CA MET A 282 -9.32 8.98 -16.20
C MET A 282 -9.28 8.26 -14.83
N LEU A 283 -10.45 7.77 -14.38
CA LEU A 283 -10.54 6.92 -13.20
C LEU A 283 -10.10 5.50 -13.54
N ILE A 284 -9.37 4.83 -12.67
CA ILE A 284 -9.00 3.43 -12.87
C ILE A 284 -10.27 2.59 -12.71
N LYS A 285 -10.68 1.86 -13.75
CA LYS A 285 -11.79 0.89 -13.69
C LYS A 285 -11.33 -0.44 -13.12
N SER A 286 -10.18 -0.88 -13.59
CA SER A 286 -9.59 -2.16 -13.18
C SER A 286 -8.09 -2.16 -13.42
N GLU A 287 -7.42 -3.08 -12.77
CA GLU A 287 -6.07 -3.51 -13.12
C GLU A 287 -6.05 -5.01 -13.31
N VAL A 288 -5.18 -5.46 -14.20
CA VAL A 288 -4.91 -6.87 -14.47
C VAL A 288 -3.45 -7.13 -14.14
N ASN A 289 -3.21 -7.93 -13.11
CA ASN A 289 -1.87 -8.33 -12.69
C ASN A 289 -1.58 -9.74 -13.16
N ARG A 290 -0.60 -9.91 -14.04
CA ARG A 290 -0.06 -11.22 -14.41
C ARG A 290 1.10 -11.57 -13.48
N ASP A 291 0.89 -12.53 -12.59
CA ASP A 291 1.95 -13.15 -11.78
C ASP A 291 2.63 -14.25 -12.61
N HIS A 292 3.90 -14.02 -12.96
CA HIS A 292 4.69 -14.94 -13.79
C HIS A 292 5.32 -16.07 -12.96
N ILE A 293 5.39 -15.91 -11.63
CA ILE A 293 5.94 -16.94 -10.73
C ILE A 293 4.87 -17.98 -10.38
N ASN A 294 3.69 -17.52 -9.97
CA ASN A 294 2.58 -18.42 -9.58
C ASN A 294 1.65 -18.78 -10.75
N LEU A 295 1.96 -18.29 -11.96
CA LEU A 295 1.18 -18.52 -13.17
C LEU A 295 -0.31 -18.20 -12.97
N SER A 296 -0.59 -17.00 -12.50
CA SER A 296 -1.96 -16.56 -12.22
C SER A 296 -2.20 -15.13 -12.74
N VAL A 297 -3.48 -14.79 -12.88
CA VAL A 297 -3.94 -13.44 -13.24
C VAL A 297 -4.81 -12.92 -12.11
N GLY A 298 -4.34 -11.87 -11.45
CA GLY A 298 -5.14 -11.08 -10.52
C GLY A 298 -5.97 -10.04 -11.28
N ILE A 299 -7.26 -9.98 -10.99
CA ILE A 299 -8.17 -8.95 -11.55
C ILE A 299 -8.67 -8.09 -10.41
N VAL A 300 -8.38 -6.80 -10.47
CA VAL A 300 -8.71 -5.81 -9.46
C VAL A 300 -9.75 -4.85 -10.04
N LYS A 301 -10.85 -4.64 -9.33
CA LYS A 301 -11.94 -3.74 -9.73
C LYS A 301 -12.06 -2.60 -8.76
N TYR A 302 -12.32 -1.40 -9.27
CA TYR A 302 -12.43 -0.15 -8.53
C TYR A 302 -13.86 0.39 -8.58
N VAL A 303 -14.41 0.76 -7.42
CA VAL A 303 -15.73 1.38 -7.27
C VAL A 303 -15.57 2.66 -6.47
N TYR A 304 -16.14 3.76 -6.95
CA TYR A 304 -15.98 5.11 -6.41
C TYR A 304 -17.24 5.62 -5.78
N THR A 305 -17.11 6.38 -4.69
CA THR A 305 -18.14 7.30 -4.21
C THR A 305 -17.59 8.73 -4.26
N PHE A 306 -18.48 9.72 -4.35
CA PHE A 306 -18.10 11.10 -4.55
C PHE A 306 -18.74 11.99 -3.47
N TYR A 307 -18.11 13.13 -3.19
CA TYR A 307 -18.73 14.22 -2.46
C TYR A 307 -19.77 14.93 -3.35
N HIS A 308 -20.84 15.36 -2.75
CA HIS A 308 -21.92 16.10 -3.42
C HIS A 308 -21.58 17.56 -3.68
#